data_b0999e9e22499e45f051a6d2e8da32fc
#
_entry.id   b0999e9e22499e45f051a6d2e8da32fc
#
_cell.length_a   1.000
_cell.length_b   1.000
_cell.length_c   1.000
_cell.angle_alpha   90.00
_cell.angle_beta   90.00
_cell.angle_gamma   90.00
#
_symmetry.space_group_name_H-M   'P 1'
#
loop_
_entity.id
_entity.type
_entity.pdbx_description
1 polymer ?
#
loop_
_entity_poly.entity_id
_entity_poly.type
_entity_poly.pdbx_seq_one_letter_code
_entity_poly.pdbx_strand_id
1 'polypeptide(L)'
;MDQYILGLSCYYHDSAAALIRDGEIVAAAQEERFSRKKHDSRFPKNAIEYCLKSQGITLSEVKKVVYYEKPLLTFERLLETYLGAAPRGGRSFVSAMQVWLKEKLFLKTQLKKNLREVQKSLNPNSINTFNLLFSEHHLSHAAAAFYPSPFKESVILCMDGVGEWATTSAWIGKGNKIEPLWEISFPHSLGLLYSAF
;
A
#
# COMPACT_ATOMS: atom_id res chain seq x y z
N MET A 1 6.14 -17.77 -19.70
CA MET A 1 6.63 -16.38 -19.50
C MET A 1 6.43 -16.04 -18.05
N ASP A 2 7.49 -15.75 -17.34
CA ASP A 2 7.47 -15.38 -15.94
C ASP A 2 6.57 -14.16 -15.71
N GLN A 3 5.74 -14.21 -14.67
CA GLN A 3 4.83 -13.12 -14.34
C GLN A 3 5.39 -12.31 -13.18
N TYR A 4 5.91 -11.13 -13.49
CA TYR A 4 6.37 -10.21 -12.46
C TYR A 4 5.25 -9.29 -11.97
N ILE A 5 5.15 -9.16 -10.64
CA ILE A 5 4.27 -8.23 -9.94
C ILE A 5 5.12 -7.41 -8.98
N LEU A 6 4.95 -6.08 -9.01
CA LEU A 6 5.65 -5.15 -8.13
C LEU A 6 4.67 -4.60 -7.09
N GLY A 7 4.89 -4.89 -5.81
CA GLY A 7 4.17 -4.30 -4.70
C GLY A 7 4.84 -3.01 -4.23
N LEU A 8 4.04 -2.00 -3.89
CA LEU A 8 4.50 -0.68 -3.44
C LEU A 8 3.80 -0.22 -2.17
N SER A 9 4.58 0.27 -1.21
CA SER A 9 4.13 1.05 -0.06
C SER A 9 4.86 2.38 -0.04
N CYS A 10 4.13 3.51 0.02
CA CYS A 10 4.73 4.85 0.13
C CYS A 10 3.70 5.93 0.51
N TYR A 11 4.20 7.14 0.83
CA TYR A 11 3.47 8.37 1.15
C TYR A 11 2.78 8.38 2.53
N TYR A 12 3.10 7.42 3.39
CA TYR A 12 2.69 7.44 4.78
C TYR A 12 3.91 7.31 5.70
N HIS A 13 4.49 6.13 5.82
CA HIS A 13 5.77 5.86 6.49
C HIS A 13 6.45 4.67 5.81
N ASP A 14 7.74 4.48 6.06
CA ASP A 14 8.51 3.27 5.72
C ASP A 14 8.28 2.76 4.28
N SER A 15 8.51 3.63 3.30
CA SER A 15 8.33 3.27 1.89
C SER A 15 9.15 2.06 1.50
N ALA A 16 8.54 1.17 0.73
CA ALA A 16 9.15 -0.09 0.33
C ALA A 16 8.66 -0.55 -1.04
N ALA A 17 9.42 -1.44 -1.66
CA ALA A 17 9.05 -2.18 -2.84
C ALA A 17 9.35 -3.66 -2.66
N ALA A 18 8.49 -4.53 -3.20
CA ALA A 18 8.68 -5.97 -3.26
C ALA A 18 8.35 -6.48 -4.66
N LEU A 19 9.22 -7.34 -5.20
CA LEU A 19 9.04 -7.97 -6.52
C LEU A 19 8.72 -9.44 -6.32
N ILE A 20 7.63 -9.86 -6.94
CA ILE A 20 7.14 -11.24 -6.93
C ILE A 20 7.27 -11.79 -8.35
N ARG A 21 7.78 -13.01 -8.48
CA ARG A 21 7.81 -13.78 -9.72
C ARG A 21 7.10 -15.11 -9.50
N ASP A 22 6.02 -15.36 -10.24
CA ASP A 22 5.25 -16.62 -10.21
C ASP A 22 4.83 -17.07 -8.81
N GLY A 23 4.53 -16.11 -7.91
CA GLY A 23 4.10 -16.34 -6.53
C GLY A 23 5.22 -16.32 -5.50
N GLU A 24 6.49 -16.25 -5.91
CA GLU A 24 7.64 -16.18 -5.00
C GLU A 24 8.19 -14.76 -4.87
N ILE A 25 8.54 -14.35 -3.66
CA ILE A 25 9.20 -13.07 -3.38
C ILE A 25 10.66 -13.20 -3.82
N VAL A 26 11.02 -12.54 -4.93
CA VAL A 26 12.38 -12.60 -5.49
C VAL A 26 13.27 -11.43 -5.07
N ALA A 27 12.69 -10.31 -4.65
CA ALA A 27 13.40 -9.17 -4.08
C ALA A 27 12.46 -8.31 -3.25
N ALA A 28 12.94 -7.71 -2.16
CA ALA A 28 12.23 -6.71 -1.38
C ALA A 28 13.21 -5.76 -0.70
N ALA A 29 12.86 -4.48 -0.62
CA ALA A 29 13.69 -3.49 0.05
C ALA A 29 12.87 -2.30 0.55
N GLN A 30 13.29 -1.70 1.66
CA GLN A 30 12.82 -0.41 2.13
C GLN A 30 13.67 0.71 1.54
N GLU A 31 13.04 1.85 1.22
CA GLU A 31 13.71 3.02 0.64
C GLU A 31 14.78 3.60 1.59
N GLU A 32 14.53 3.53 2.90
CA GLU A 32 15.48 4.03 3.91
C GLU A 32 16.85 3.35 3.87
N ARG A 33 16.95 2.11 3.34
CA ARG A 33 18.23 1.40 3.18
C ARG A 33 19.16 2.13 2.21
N PHE A 34 18.57 2.81 1.23
CA PHE A 34 19.30 3.56 0.19
C PHE A 34 19.39 5.05 0.53
N SER A 35 18.29 5.66 0.97
CA SER A 35 18.22 7.08 1.28
C SER A 35 18.90 7.47 2.60
N ARG A 36 19.14 6.48 3.48
CA ARG A 36 19.65 6.67 4.86
C ARG A 36 18.81 7.60 5.72
N LYS A 37 17.55 7.82 5.32
CA LYS A 37 16.56 8.60 6.06
C LYS A 37 15.60 7.64 6.76
N LYS A 38 15.62 7.62 8.10
CA LYS A 38 14.71 6.79 8.90
C LYS A 38 13.25 7.17 8.62
N HIS A 39 12.38 6.16 8.50
CA HIS A 39 10.96 6.32 8.16
C HIS A 39 10.72 7.13 6.88
N ASP A 40 11.55 6.92 5.86
CA ASP A 40 11.38 7.61 4.58
C ASP A 40 10.03 7.26 3.94
N SER A 41 9.14 8.24 3.84
CA SER A 41 7.80 8.08 3.29
C SER A 41 7.69 8.41 1.81
N ARG A 42 8.76 8.87 1.17
CA ARG A 42 8.76 9.28 -0.25
C ARG A 42 8.52 8.07 -1.16
N PHE A 43 8.31 8.35 -2.44
CA PHE A 43 8.22 7.30 -3.45
C PHE A 43 9.51 6.44 -3.47
N PRO A 44 9.40 5.09 -3.39
CA PRO A 44 10.55 4.20 -3.16
C PRO A 44 11.33 3.91 -4.45
N LYS A 45 11.88 4.96 -5.06
CA LYS A 45 12.60 4.87 -6.34
C LYS A 45 13.76 3.91 -6.28
N ASN A 46 14.62 4.04 -5.25
CA ASN A 46 15.83 3.21 -5.14
C ASN A 46 15.48 1.75 -4.82
N ALA A 47 14.47 1.52 -3.97
CA ALA A 47 13.99 0.18 -3.66
C ALA A 47 13.42 -0.51 -4.92
N ILE A 48 12.65 0.21 -5.75
CA ILE A 48 12.15 -0.31 -7.04
C ILE A 48 13.31 -0.65 -7.97
N GLU A 49 14.26 0.28 -8.14
CA GLU A 49 15.43 0.04 -9.01
C GLU A 49 16.25 -1.18 -8.53
N TYR A 50 16.43 -1.32 -7.21
CA TYR A 50 17.09 -2.49 -6.63
C TYR A 50 16.35 -3.78 -6.98
N CYS A 51 15.03 -3.84 -6.74
CA CYS A 51 14.21 -5.02 -7.03
C CYS A 51 14.29 -5.42 -8.51
N LEU A 52 14.20 -4.47 -9.43
CA LEU A 52 14.26 -4.73 -10.86
C LEU A 52 15.67 -5.18 -11.30
N LYS A 53 16.70 -4.47 -10.85
CA LYS A 53 18.11 -4.79 -11.17
C LYS A 53 18.53 -6.15 -10.62
N SER A 54 18.05 -6.57 -9.45
CA SER A 54 18.37 -7.87 -8.85
C SER A 54 17.93 -9.06 -9.72
N GLN A 55 16.90 -8.85 -10.56
CA GLN A 55 16.40 -9.86 -11.49
C GLN A 55 16.81 -9.61 -12.94
N GLY A 56 17.57 -8.55 -13.20
CA GLY A 56 18.01 -8.18 -14.56
C GLY A 56 16.87 -7.76 -15.48
N ILE A 57 15.75 -7.26 -14.91
CA ILE A 57 14.56 -6.85 -15.67
C ILE A 57 14.32 -5.34 -15.61
N THR A 58 13.43 -4.88 -16.45
CA THR A 58 12.94 -3.50 -16.49
C THR A 58 11.46 -3.43 -16.09
N LEU A 59 10.95 -2.25 -15.84
CA LEU A 59 9.53 -2.07 -15.46
C LEU A 59 8.57 -2.50 -16.60
N SER A 60 9.02 -2.59 -17.85
CA SER A 60 8.21 -3.06 -19.00
C SER A 60 7.87 -4.55 -18.91
N GLU A 61 8.63 -5.33 -18.15
CA GLU A 61 8.39 -6.76 -17.92
C GLU A 61 7.46 -7.01 -16.74
N VAL A 62 7.19 -5.98 -15.93
CA VAL A 62 6.26 -6.03 -14.80
C VAL A 62 4.83 -5.83 -15.30
N LYS A 63 4.00 -6.88 -15.24
CA LYS A 63 2.60 -6.83 -15.71
C LYS A 63 1.69 -6.01 -14.81
N LYS A 64 1.88 -6.11 -13.49
CA LYS A 64 1.04 -5.46 -12.49
C LYS A 64 1.91 -4.75 -11.46
N VAL A 65 1.53 -3.51 -11.15
CA VAL A 65 2.04 -2.77 -10.00
C VAL A 65 0.90 -2.62 -9.02
N VAL A 66 1.08 -3.05 -7.78
CA VAL A 66 0.03 -3.06 -6.76
C VAL A 66 0.40 -2.10 -5.64
N TYR A 67 -0.47 -1.14 -5.39
CA TYR A 67 -0.38 -0.23 -4.26
C TYR A 67 -1.18 -0.74 -3.07
N TYR A 68 -0.68 -0.60 -1.87
CA TYR A 68 -1.13 -1.30 -0.66
C TYR A 68 -2.48 -0.85 -0.08
N GLU A 69 -3.05 0.28 -0.52
CA GLU A 69 -4.33 0.83 -0.03
C GLU A 69 -5.20 1.36 -1.17
N LYS A 70 -6.51 1.52 -0.92
CA LYS A 70 -7.47 2.17 -1.81
C LYS A 70 -7.75 3.60 -1.31
N PRO A 71 -7.09 4.64 -1.84
CA PRO A 71 -7.17 6.01 -1.32
C PRO A 71 -8.58 6.58 -1.27
N LEU A 72 -9.45 6.15 -2.19
CA LEU A 72 -10.84 6.63 -2.24
C LEU A 72 -11.67 6.14 -1.05
N LEU A 73 -11.43 4.94 -0.52
CA LEU A 73 -12.12 4.44 0.68
C LEU A 73 -11.73 5.24 1.92
N THR A 74 -10.46 5.60 2.04
CA THR A 74 -10.01 6.47 3.13
C THR A 74 -10.62 7.87 3.02
N PHE A 75 -10.76 8.39 1.81
CA PHE A 75 -11.43 9.68 1.57
C PHE A 75 -12.91 9.62 1.94
N GLU A 76 -13.64 8.59 1.52
CA GLU A 76 -15.04 8.32 1.85
C GLU A 76 -15.24 8.30 3.38
N ARG A 77 -14.45 7.52 4.10
CA ARG A 77 -14.50 7.47 5.57
C ARG A 77 -14.34 8.84 6.22
N LEU A 78 -13.37 9.64 5.76
CA LEU A 78 -13.16 10.99 6.29
C LEU A 78 -14.38 11.88 6.03
N LEU A 79 -14.91 11.86 4.81
CA LEU A 79 -16.07 12.63 4.44
C LEU A 79 -17.28 12.26 5.32
N GLU A 80 -17.57 10.98 5.48
CA GLU A 80 -18.67 10.50 6.33
C GLU A 80 -18.46 10.86 7.80
N THR A 81 -17.22 10.75 8.31
CA THR A 81 -16.90 11.14 9.69
C THR A 81 -17.18 12.62 9.94
N TYR A 82 -16.80 13.50 9.03
CA TYR A 82 -17.06 14.93 9.16
C TYR A 82 -18.53 15.29 8.99
N LEU A 83 -19.26 14.64 8.07
CA LEU A 83 -20.68 14.80 7.89
C LEU A 83 -21.46 14.35 9.16
N GLY A 84 -21.10 13.23 9.75
CA GLY A 84 -21.69 12.72 10.97
C GLY A 84 -21.41 13.61 12.20
N ALA A 85 -20.32 14.37 12.21
CA ALA A 85 -19.97 15.29 13.29
C ALA A 85 -20.53 16.72 13.10
N ALA A 86 -21.13 17.02 11.94
CA ALA A 86 -21.61 18.37 11.62
C ALA A 86 -22.64 18.87 12.64
N PRO A 87 -22.64 20.18 12.98
CA PRO A 87 -21.77 21.27 12.45
C PRO A 87 -20.40 21.37 13.13
N ARG A 88 -20.08 20.47 14.07
CA ARG A 88 -18.77 20.46 14.75
C ARG A 88 -17.67 20.06 13.78
N GLY A 89 -16.49 20.68 13.92
CA GLY A 89 -15.33 20.31 13.10
C GLY A 89 -15.24 20.96 11.71
N GLY A 90 -16.13 21.90 11.34
CA GLY A 90 -16.15 22.51 10.01
C GLY A 90 -14.82 23.17 9.58
N ARG A 91 -14.10 23.82 10.51
CA ARG A 91 -12.77 24.41 10.21
C ARG A 91 -11.71 23.33 9.94
N SER A 92 -11.70 22.26 10.73
CA SER A 92 -10.75 21.14 10.53
C SER A 92 -11.09 20.38 9.24
N PHE A 93 -12.37 20.26 8.88
CA PHE A 93 -12.81 19.69 7.61
C PHE A 93 -12.22 20.45 6.41
N VAL A 94 -12.37 21.79 6.38
CA VAL A 94 -11.84 22.59 5.27
C VAL A 94 -10.32 22.43 5.15
N SER A 95 -9.59 22.45 6.27
CA SER A 95 -8.14 22.24 6.27
C SER A 95 -7.75 20.82 5.81
N ALA A 96 -8.44 19.80 6.30
CA ALA A 96 -8.21 18.42 5.91
C ALA A 96 -8.52 18.21 4.42
N MET A 97 -9.63 18.76 3.90
CA MET A 97 -10.01 18.65 2.50
C MET A 97 -8.96 19.21 1.55
N GLN A 98 -8.34 20.34 1.87
CA GLN A 98 -7.30 20.92 1.01
C GLN A 98 -6.09 19.99 0.86
N VAL A 99 -5.68 19.31 1.94
CA VAL A 99 -4.57 18.35 1.93
C VAL A 99 -4.98 17.10 1.16
N TRP A 100 -6.15 16.54 1.49
CA TRP A 100 -6.63 15.28 0.93
C TRP A 100 -6.93 15.33 -0.56
N LEU A 101 -7.53 16.42 -1.03
CA LEU A 101 -7.79 16.64 -2.45
C LEU A 101 -6.47 16.66 -3.24
N LYS A 102 -5.42 17.30 -2.70
CA LYS A 102 -4.12 17.36 -3.36
C LYS A 102 -3.38 16.01 -3.33
N GLU A 103 -3.39 15.32 -2.19
CA GLU A 103 -2.55 14.13 -2.00
C GLU A 103 -3.20 12.83 -2.48
N LYS A 104 -4.49 12.63 -2.20
CA LYS A 104 -5.14 11.33 -2.45
C LYS A 104 -5.87 11.23 -3.79
N LEU A 105 -6.53 12.30 -4.26
CA LEU A 105 -7.17 12.27 -5.59
C LEU A 105 -6.15 12.16 -6.72
N PHE A 106 -4.99 12.78 -6.57
CA PHE A 106 -3.93 12.74 -7.57
C PHE A 106 -2.95 11.57 -7.38
N LEU A 107 -3.10 10.74 -6.33
CA LEU A 107 -2.17 9.66 -6.02
C LEU A 107 -1.93 8.74 -7.21
N LYS A 108 -2.99 8.30 -7.90
CA LYS A 108 -2.86 7.45 -9.09
C LYS A 108 -2.01 8.09 -10.18
N THR A 109 -2.20 9.37 -10.42
CA THR A 109 -1.43 10.13 -11.41
C THR A 109 0.02 10.32 -10.96
N GLN A 110 0.21 10.61 -9.67
CA GLN A 110 1.54 10.75 -9.07
C GLN A 110 2.34 9.45 -9.14
N LEU A 111 1.73 8.31 -8.74
CA LEU A 111 2.34 7.00 -8.85
C LEU A 111 2.74 6.68 -10.29
N LYS A 112 1.83 6.89 -11.25
CA LYS A 112 2.14 6.69 -12.68
C LYS A 112 3.27 7.57 -13.18
N LYS A 113 3.32 8.83 -12.74
CA LYS A 113 4.39 9.77 -13.10
C LYS A 113 5.73 9.26 -12.57
N ASN A 114 5.81 8.94 -11.28
CA ASN A 114 7.05 8.50 -10.64
C ASN A 114 7.53 7.15 -11.20
N LEU A 115 6.62 6.20 -11.47
CA LEU A 115 6.96 4.94 -12.14
C LEU A 115 7.52 5.15 -13.55
N ARG A 116 6.97 6.11 -14.31
CA ARG A 116 7.52 6.48 -15.63
C ARG A 116 8.91 7.09 -15.52
N GLU A 117 9.19 7.85 -14.47
CA GLU A 117 10.53 8.40 -14.22
C GLU A 117 11.54 7.29 -13.92
N VAL A 118 11.17 6.28 -13.10
CA VAL A 118 11.99 5.08 -12.89
C VAL A 118 12.21 4.32 -14.20
N GLN A 119 11.14 4.12 -14.99
CA GLN A 119 11.25 3.47 -16.30
C GLN A 119 12.25 4.16 -17.20
N LYS A 120 12.16 5.49 -17.31
CA LYS A 120 13.07 6.29 -18.12
C LYS A 120 14.52 6.23 -17.64
N SER A 121 14.74 6.15 -16.32
CA SER A 121 16.10 6.03 -15.76
C SER A 121 16.73 4.68 -16.06
N LEU A 122 15.95 3.61 -16.15
CA LEU A 122 16.45 2.26 -16.43
C LEU A 122 16.51 1.95 -17.93
N ASN A 123 15.51 2.39 -18.69
CA ASN A 123 15.46 2.20 -20.15
C ASN A 123 14.68 3.35 -20.82
N PRO A 124 15.37 4.37 -21.34
CA PRO A 124 14.76 5.55 -21.96
C PRO A 124 13.81 5.26 -23.13
N ASN A 125 14.04 4.16 -23.84
CA ASN A 125 13.30 3.81 -25.06
C ASN A 125 12.15 2.83 -24.83
N SER A 126 11.88 2.41 -23.58
CA SER A 126 10.83 1.43 -23.31
C SER A 126 9.46 2.07 -23.22
N ILE A 127 8.45 1.34 -23.71
CA ILE A 127 7.03 1.71 -23.60
C ILE A 127 6.50 1.21 -22.26
N ASN A 128 5.78 2.06 -21.55
CA ASN A 128 5.17 1.73 -20.28
C ASN A 128 3.89 0.88 -20.47
N THR A 129 3.92 -0.38 -20.04
CA THR A 129 2.81 -1.35 -20.22
C THR A 129 2.27 -1.93 -18.92
N PHE A 130 2.67 -1.42 -17.74
CA PHE A 130 2.20 -1.95 -16.46
C PHE A 130 0.76 -1.52 -16.15
N ASN A 131 0.02 -2.41 -15.47
CA ASN A 131 -1.30 -2.11 -14.91
C ASN A 131 -1.17 -1.75 -13.43
N LEU A 132 -1.58 -0.53 -13.05
CA LEU A 132 -1.57 -0.07 -11.66
C LEU A 132 -2.88 -0.44 -10.97
N LEU A 133 -2.78 -1.28 -9.94
CA LEU A 133 -3.87 -1.78 -9.10
C LEU A 133 -3.74 -1.26 -7.68
N PHE A 134 -4.84 -1.29 -6.94
CA PHE A 134 -4.93 -0.88 -5.53
C PHE A 134 -5.53 -2.04 -4.74
N SER A 135 -4.85 -2.47 -3.68
CA SER A 135 -5.35 -3.48 -2.74
C SER A 135 -6.10 -2.81 -1.58
N GLU A 136 -6.90 -3.53 -0.87
CA GLU A 136 -7.42 -3.07 0.42
C GLU A 136 -6.33 -3.11 1.49
N HIS A 137 -6.36 -2.14 2.40
CA HIS A 137 -5.33 -1.95 3.42
C HIS A 137 -5.16 -3.19 4.30
N HIS A 138 -6.24 -3.68 4.92
CA HIS A 138 -6.19 -4.87 5.78
C HIS A 138 -5.92 -6.16 5.00
N LEU A 139 -6.36 -6.27 3.75
CA LEU A 139 -5.97 -7.39 2.89
C LEU A 139 -4.45 -7.38 2.62
N SER A 140 -3.86 -6.19 2.44
CA SER A 140 -2.41 -6.06 2.26
C SER A 140 -1.64 -6.49 3.52
N HIS A 141 -2.13 -6.14 4.72
CA HIS A 141 -1.57 -6.61 5.98
C HIS A 141 -1.69 -8.13 6.14
N ALA A 142 -2.88 -8.69 5.88
CA ALA A 142 -3.11 -10.13 5.96
C ALA A 142 -2.21 -10.90 4.98
N ALA A 143 -2.08 -10.42 3.76
CA ALA A 143 -1.20 -11.01 2.74
C ALA A 143 0.27 -10.95 3.15
N ALA A 144 0.73 -9.81 3.68
CA ALA A 144 2.12 -9.64 4.14
C ALA A 144 2.46 -10.54 5.32
N ALA A 145 1.48 -10.88 6.16
CA ALA A 145 1.67 -11.81 7.28
C ALA A 145 1.62 -13.28 6.83
N PHE A 146 0.65 -13.65 6.00
CA PHE A 146 0.36 -15.04 5.68
C PHE A 146 1.30 -15.64 4.65
N TYR A 147 1.45 -15.01 3.48
CA TYR A 147 2.19 -15.62 2.36
C TYR A 147 3.68 -15.87 2.64
N PRO A 148 4.42 -15.02 3.38
CA PRO A 148 5.79 -15.34 3.76
C PRO A 148 5.90 -16.30 4.94
N SER A 149 4.79 -16.63 5.62
CA SER A 149 4.78 -17.50 6.80
C SER A 149 4.95 -18.96 6.41
N PRO A 150 5.39 -19.84 7.34
CA PRO A 150 5.48 -21.27 7.10
C PRO A 150 4.13 -21.99 7.15
N PHE A 151 3.03 -21.29 7.48
CA PHE A 151 1.73 -21.92 7.70
C PHE A 151 0.98 -22.16 6.38
N LYS A 152 0.47 -23.37 6.18
CA LYS A 152 -0.41 -23.69 5.06
C LYS A 152 -1.86 -23.25 5.29
N GLU A 153 -2.24 -23.15 6.55
CA GLU A 153 -3.55 -22.69 7.01
C GLU A 153 -3.39 -21.97 8.35
N SER A 154 -3.96 -20.78 8.49
CA SER A 154 -3.92 -20.02 9.74
C SER A 154 -5.02 -18.96 9.80
N VAL A 155 -5.39 -18.57 11.01
CA VAL A 155 -6.11 -17.32 11.24
C VAL A 155 -5.10 -16.19 11.26
N ILE A 156 -5.47 -15.06 10.64
CA ILE A 156 -4.65 -13.86 10.57
C ILE A 156 -5.43 -12.75 11.25
N LEU A 157 -4.83 -12.08 12.22
CA LEU A 157 -5.42 -10.94 12.92
C LEU A 157 -4.67 -9.68 12.52
N CYS A 158 -5.40 -8.71 11.96
CA CYS A 158 -4.89 -7.39 11.63
C CYS A 158 -5.47 -6.37 12.62
N MET A 159 -4.61 -5.57 13.25
CA MET A 159 -5.00 -4.48 14.15
C MET A 159 -4.25 -3.23 13.75
N ASP A 160 -4.99 -2.16 13.49
CA ASP A 160 -4.46 -0.89 13.02
C ASP A 160 -5.03 0.27 13.85
N GLY A 161 -4.38 1.43 13.81
CA GLY A 161 -4.95 2.65 14.37
C GLY A 161 -6.18 3.07 13.59
N VAL A 162 -6.00 3.39 12.34
CA VAL A 162 -7.07 3.72 11.38
C VAL A 162 -6.58 3.38 9.96
N GLY A 163 -7.09 2.29 9.42
CA GLY A 163 -6.88 1.94 8.00
C GLY A 163 -7.83 2.68 7.05
N GLU A 164 -8.43 1.99 6.11
CA GLU A 164 -9.49 2.53 5.26
C GLU A 164 -10.77 2.72 6.09
N TRP A 165 -11.55 1.66 6.29
CA TRP A 165 -12.66 1.59 7.24
C TRP A 165 -12.35 0.64 8.39
N ALA A 166 -11.82 -0.54 8.07
CA ALA A 166 -11.44 -1.53 9.04
C ALA A 166 -10.29 -1.02 9.93
N THR A 167 -10.43 -1.22 11.22
CA THR A 167 -9.43 -0.92 12.26
C THR A 167 -8.92 -2.20 12.92
N THR A 168 -9.73 -3.25 12.91
CA THR A 168 -9.37 -4.60 13.33
C THR A 168 -10.09 -5.57 12.41
N SER A 169 -9.40 -6.60 11.93
CA SER A 169 -10.02 -7.64 11.10
C SER A 169 -9.38 -8.99 11.34
N ALA A 170 -10.17 -10.04 11.20
CA ALA A 170 -9.70 -11.40 11.19
C ALA A 170 -9.94 -12.03 9.82
N TRP A 171 -8.98 -12.81 9.38
CA TRP A 171 -8.96 -13.49 8.10
C TRP A 171 -8.59 -14.96 8.28
N ILE A 172 -8.97 -15.79 7.33
CA ILE A 172 -8.44 -17.16 7.23
C ILE A 172 -7.58 -17.25 5.96
N GLY A 173 -6.33 -17.67 6.15
CA GLY A 173 -5.42 -18.02 5.07
C GLY A 173 -5.40 -19.52 4.87
N LYS A 174 -5.55 -19.99 3.61
CA LYS A 174 -5.47 -21.40 3.25
C LYS A 174 -4.86 -21.57 1.87
N GLY A 175 -3.66 -22.15 1.80
CA GLY A 175 -2.90 -22.30 0.56
C GLY A 175 -2.61 -20.94 -0.08
N ASN A 176 -3.24 -20.66 -1.22
CA ASN A 176 -3.08 -19.38 -1.94
C ASN A 176 -4.27 -18.42 -1.80
N LYS A 177 -5.18 -18.66 -0.84
CA LYS A 177 -6.37 -17.87 -0.61
C LYS A 177 -6.34 -17.22 0.76
N ILE A 178 -6.84 -16.00 0.85
CA ILE A 178 -7.12 -15.27 2.08
C ILE A 178 -8.56 -14.79 2.00
N GLU A 179 -9.37 -15.14 2.99
CA GLU A 179 -10.79 -14.80 3.06
C GLU A 179 -11.09 -14.06 4.37
N PRO A 180 -11.89 -12.97 4.34
CA PRO A 180 -12.26 -12.24 5.55
C PRO A 180 -13.24 -13.07 6.39
N LEU A 181 -13.09 -13.01 7.71
CA LEU A 181 -14.02 -13.62 8.67
C LEU A 181 -14.92 -12.57 9.30
N TRP A 182 -14.33 -11.50 9.82
CA TRP A 182 -15.04 -10.36 10.42
C TRP A 182 -14.12 -9.15 10.51
N GLU A 183 -14.72 -7.98 10.73
CA GLU A 183 -13.99 -6.73 10.94
C GLU A 183 -14.69 -5.84 11.98
N ILE A 184 -13.89 -4.96 12.58
CA ILE A 184 -14.34 -3.81 13.39
C ILE A 184 -13.97 -2.58 12.58
N SER A 185 -14.95 -1.72 12.35
CA SER A 185 -14.78 -0.49 11.58
C SER A 185 -14.63 0.73 12.48
N PHE A 186 -14.00 1.76 11.94
CA PHE A 186 -13.96 3.09 12.55
C PHE A 186 -15.39 3.58 12.92
N PRO A 187 -15.62 4.22 14.07
CA PRO A 187 -14.62 4.80 14.99
C PRO A 187 -14.08 3.85 16.07
N HIS A 188 -14.49 2.61 16.13
CA HIS A 188 -13.99 1.65 17.10
C HIS A 188 -12.62 1.13 16.67
N SER A 189 -11.59 1.30 17.51
CA SER A 189 -10.23 0.88 17.18
C SER A 189 -9.45 0.47 18.41
N LEU A 190 -8.95 -0.77 18.39
CA LEU A 190 -8.02 -1.26 19.40
C LEU A 190 -6.66 -0.60 19.28
N GLY A 191 -6.21 -0.28 18.05
CA GLY A 191 -4.95 0.41 17.81
C GLY A 191 -4.97 1.85 18.34
N LEU A 192 -6.06 2.60 18.17
CA LEU A 192 -6.21 3.93 18.76
C LEU A 192 -6.32 3.85 20.29
N LEU A 193 -6.98 2.84 20.83
CA LEU A 193 -7.03 2.61 22.27
C LEU A 193 -5.61 2.39 22.82
N TYR A 194 -4.81 1.53 22.20
CA TYR A 194 -3.41 1.31 22.57
C TYR A 194 -2.59 2.61 22.53
N SER A 195 -2.79 3.44 21.50
CA SER A 195 -2.08 4.71 21.35
C SER A 195 -2.46 5.77 22.38
N ALA A 196 -3.61 5.61 23.08
CA ALA A 196 -4.08 6.54 24.10
C ALA A 196 -3.44 6.30 25.49
N PHE A 197 -2.80 5.15 25.70
CA PHE A 197 -2.06 4.78 26.91
C PHE A 197 -0.55 4.86 26.73
#